data_11864554be5505228b958d58e1d44cbd
#
_entry.id   11864554be5505228b958d58e1d44cbd
#
_cell.length_a   1.000
_cell.length_b   1.000
_cell.length_c   1.000
_cell.angle_alpha   90.00
_cell.angle_beta   90.00
_cell.angle_gamma   90.00
#
_symmetry.space_group_name_H-M   'P 1'
#
loop_
_entity.id
_entity.type
_entity.pdbx_description
1 polymer ?
#
loop_
_entity_poly.entity_id
_entity_poly.type
_entity_poly.pdbx_seq_one_letter_code
_entity_poly.pdbx_strand_id
1 'polypeptide(L)'
;MTEPVLSDLAQWQVAFRHQFRSYLRTYRFAALVGTILVVQIAIFAIILHYVGVGAVASGGHSAAFVVGLFTFLADFIYLSAALLGGDAISTDFGGRNGYFVLVLPVRRAVLLLGRFAAAVLATVLITAIYILGVALTTLYFFRTIPTTPLLETALLAFLFAAASVALAFFFSSLVKNSMLSILLTVIVLIVALPLLTSILADVAQVTPWFSLVYAGGVITEPLVAATSTGLVAPATIPQGVAIMAAYLAGSFALSYLFYEFKEATG
;
A
#
# COMPACT_ATOMS: atom_id res chain seq x y z
N MET A 1 19.99 -18.25 37.33
CA MET A 1 20.68 -17.46 36.28
C MET A 1 19.58 -16.88 35.42
N THR A 2 19.25 -15.61 35.59
CA THR A 2 18.29 -14.89 34.71
C THR A 2 19.06 -14.52 33.47
N GLU A 3 18.80 -15.23 32.36
CA GLU A 3 19.32 -14.81 31.06
C GLU A 3 18.90 -13.37 30.78
N PRO A 4 19.78 -12.55 30.23
CA PRO A 4 19.44 -11.16 29.91
C PRO A 4 18.35 -11.17 28.85
N VAL A 5 17.13 -10.79 29.23
CA VAL A 5 16.03 -10.59 28.31
C VAL A 5 16.48 -9.50 27.34
N LEU A 6 16.52 -9.81 26.04
CA LEU A 6 16.87 -8.85 24.99
C LEU A 6 16.03 -7.57 25.14
N SER A 7 16.62 -6.41 24.93
CA SER A 7 15.90 -5.14 24.97
C SER A 7 14.77 -5.13 23.93
N ASP A 8 13.68 -4.42 24.20
CA ASP A 8 12.51 -4.33 23.30
C ASP A 8 12.92 -3.92 21.86
N LEU A 9 13.93 -3.04 21.75
CA LEU A 9 14.48 -2.61 20.47
C LEU A 9 15.20 -3.73 19.72
N ALA A 10 15.97 -4.57 20.43
CA ALA A 10 16.64 -5.72 19.83
C ALA A 10 15.63 -6.78 19.36
N GLN A 11 14.58 -7.03 20.16
CA GLN A 11 13.49 -7.93 19.79
C GLN A 11 12.76 -7.44 18.53
N TRP A 12 12.44 -6.13 18.46
CA TRP A 12 11.83 -5.50 17.29
C TRP A 12 12.71 -5.66 16.04
N GLN A 13 14.00 -5.39 16.17
CA GLN A 13 14.95 -5.48 15.05
C GLN A 13 15.05 -6.92 14.49
N VAL A 14 15.06 -7.91 15.37
CA VAL A 14 15.08 -9.32 14.96
C VAL A 14 13.77 -9.70 14.24
N ALA A 15 12.60 -9.33 14.80
CA ALA A 15 11.30 -9.59 14.21
C ALA A 15 11.17 -8.92 12.84
N PHE A 16 11.52 -7.64 12.74
CA PHE A 16 11.51 -6.87 11.50
C PHE A 16 12.41 -7.53 10.43
N ARG A 17 13.68 -7.78 10.76
CA ARG A 17 14.66 -8.31 9.80
C ARG A 17 14.28 -9.70 9.30
N HIS A 18 13.77 -10.55 10.20
CA HIS A 18 13.30 -11.90 9.83
C HIS A 18 12.11 -11.81 8.88
N GLN A 19 11.08 -11.04 9.24
CA GLN A 19 9.87 -10.91 8.44
C GLN A 19 10.15 -10.25 7.08
N PHE A 20 10.96 -9.18 7.05
CA PHE A 20 11.33 -8.50 5.83
C PHE A 20 12.09 -9.41 4.85
N ARG A 21 13.07 -10.18 5.36
CA ARG A 21 13.77 -11.19 4.53
C ARG A 21 12.82 -12.28 4.03
N SER A 22 11.86 -12.69 4.83
CA SER A 22 10.83 -13.65 4.43
C SER A 22 10.02 -13.10 3.26
N TYR A 23 9.56 -11.84 3.32
CA TYR A 23 8.82 -11.22 2.21
C TYR A 23 9.64 -11.17 0.91
N LEU A 24 10.89 -10.70 0.97
CA LEU A 24 11.75 -10.62 -0.22
C LEU A 24 12.04 -11.97 -0.88
N ARG A 25 12.04 -13.06 -0.09
CA ARG A 25 12.29 -14.43 -0.58
C ARG A 25 11.02 -15.14 -1.04
N THR A 26 9.85 -14.61 -0.71
CA THR A 26 8.58 -15.23 -1.08
C THR A 26 8.30 -14.96 -2.56
N TYR A 27 7.82 -15.98 -3.27
CA TYR A 27 7.40 -15.82 -4.68
C TYR A 27 6.33 -14.75 -4.88
N ARG A 28 5.54 -14.42 -3.85
CA ARG A 28 4.52 -13.35 -3.88
C ARG A 28 5.14 -11.98 -4.17
N PHE A 29 6.27 -11.66 -3.54
CA PHE A 29 6.98 -10.41 -3.80
C PHE A 29 7.51 -10.37 -5.24
N ALA A 30 8.16 -11.46 -5.68
CA ALA A 30 8.66 -11.56 -7.05
C ALA A 30 7.52 -11.49 -8.10
N ALA A 31 6.38 -12.12 -7.82
CA ALA A 31 5.20 -12.07 -8.67
C ALA A 31 4.63 -10.65 -8.78
N LEU A 32 4.52 -9.91 -7.65
CA LEU A 32 4.07 -8.51 -7.64
C LEU A 32 4.99 -7.61 -8.46
N VAL A 33 6.31 -7.72 -8.24
CA VAL A 33 7.30 -6.96 -9.02
C VAL A 33 7.22 -7.33 -10.50
N GLY A 34 7.13 -8.62 -10.82
CA GLY A 34 6.99 -9.10 -12.19
C GLY A 34 5.72 -8.56 -12.88
N THR A 35 4.58 -8.59 -12.17
CA THR A 35 3.32 -8.04 -12.69
C THR A 35 3.42 -6.54 -12.96
N ILE A 36 4.00 -5.77 -12.05
CA ILE A 36 4.23 -4.33 -12.23
C ILE A 36 5.10 -4.07 -13.47
N LEU A 37 6.20 -4.78 -13.61
CA LEU A 37 7.09 -4.61 -14.76
C LEU A 37 6.39 -4.97 -16.07
N VAL A 38 5.64 -6.07 -16.10
CA VAL A 38 4.87 -6.47 -17.30
C VAL A 38 3.84 -5.40 -17.66
N VAL A 39 3.07 -4.90 -16.70
CA VAL A 39 2.06 -3.85 -16.94
C VAL A 39 2.72 -2.58 -17.42
N GLN A 40 3.82 -2.14 -16.81
CA GLN A 40 4.52 -0.92 -17.24
C GLN A 40 5.14 -1.05 -18.64
N ILE A 41 5.75 -2.20 -18.95
CA ILE A 41 6.28 -2.47 -20.28
C ILE A 41 5.14 -2.49 -21.31
N ALA A 42 3.99 -3.10 -20.98
CA ALA A 42 2.83 -3.12 -21.86
C ALA A 42 2.29 -1.69 -22.11
N ILE A 43 2.12 -0.88 -21.07
CA ILE A 43 1.69 0.51 -21.20
C ILE A 43 2.69 1.30 -22.06
N PHE A 44 3.99 1.18 -21.78
CA PHE A 44 5.05 1.82 -22.57
C PHE A 44 4.99 1.41 -24.04
N ALA A 45 4.85 0.11 -24.34
CA ALA A 45 4.77 -0.40 -25.70
C ALA A 45 3.50 0.09 -26.44
N ILE A 46 2.35 0.14 -25.74
CA ILE A 46 1.09 0.67 -26.30
C ILE A 46 1.25 2.14 -26.64
N ILE A 47 1.79 2.95 -25.76
CA ILE A 47 2.01 4.38 -26.00
C ILE A 47 2.96 4.58 -27.17
N LEU A 48 4.05 3.82 -27.21
CA LEU A 48 5.04 3.90 -28.29
C LEU A 48 4.45 3.53 -29.65
N HIS A 49 3.60 2.50 -29.70
CA HIS A 49 3.01 1.99 -30.95
C HIS A 49 1.86 2.85 -31.47
N TYR A 50 0.92 3.23 -30.61
CA TYR A 50 -0.32 3.91 -31.03
C TYR A 50 -0.24 5.44 -30.99
N VAL A 51 0.51 6.02 -30.06
CA VAL A 51 0.59 7.47 -29.90
C VAL A 51 1.85 8.03 -30.53
N GLY A 52 2.97 7.32 -30.42
CA GLY A 52 4.27 7.74 -30.94
C GLY A 52 4.93 8.84 -30.10
N VAL A 53 6.26 8.92 -30.19
CA VAL A 53 7.08 9.84 -29.38
C VAL A 53 6.74 11.31 -29.70
N GLY A 54 6.53 11.63 -30.97
CA GLY A 54 6.28 13.00 -31.42
C GLY A 54 4.94 13.56 -30.91
N ALA A 55 3.88 12.76 -30.93
CA ALA A 55 2.55 13.17 -30.45
C ALA A 55 2.49 13.38 -28.95
N VAL A 56 3.17 12.51 -28.18
CA VAL A 56 3.28 12.69 -26.72
C VAL A 56 4.08 13.95 -26.37
N ALA A 57 5.22 14.16 -27.03
CA ALA A 57 6.09 15.31 -26.78
C ALA A 57 5.46 16.64 -27.19
N SER A 58 4.69 16.68 -28.30
CA SER A 58 4.02 17.90 -28.78
C SER A 58 2.83 18.33 -27.92
N GLY A 59 2.24 17.40 -27.14
CA GLY A 59 1.17 17.68 -26.19
C GLY A 59 1.58 18.56 -25.00
N GLY A 60 2.87 18.80 -24.80
CA GLY A 60 3.42 19.84 -23.90
C GLY A 60 3.24 19.64 -22.39
N HIS A 61 2.55 18.59 -21.93
CA HIS A 61 2.14 18.44 -20.53
C HIS A 61 2.70 17.14 -19.91
N SER A 62 3.98 17.16 -19.56
CA SER A 62 4.62 16.00 -18.90
C SER A 62 3.91 15.56 -17.61
N ALA A 63 3.40 16.53 -16.83
CA ALA A 63 2.69 16.23 -15.59
C ALA A 63 1.34 15.54 -15.85
N ALA A 64 0.55 15.96 -16.85
CA ALA A 64 -0.70 15.28 -17.22
C ALA A 64 -0.47 13.86 -17.73
N PHE A 65 0.61 13.63 -18.48
CA PHE A 65 1.04 12.30 -18.90
C PHE A 65 1.37 11.42 -17.71
N VAL A 66 2.12 11.96 -16.76
CA VAL A 66 2.49 11.23 -15.51
C VAL A 66 1.22 10.88 -14.73
N VAL A 67 0.26 11.79 -14.58
CA VAL A 67 -1.04 11.50 -13.91
C VAL A 67 -1.73 10.28 -14.54
N GLY A 68 -1.76 10.20 -15.88
CA GLY A 68 -2.31 9.03 -16.59
C GLY A 68 -1.58 7.71 -16.23
N LEU A 69 -0.26 7.76 -16.10
CA LEU A 69 0.52 6.58 -15.72
C LEU A 69 0.30 6.13 -14.27
N PHE A 70 -0.18 7.03 -13.39
CA PHE A 70 -0.51 6.70 -12.00
C PHE A 70 -1.87 6.03 -11.80
N THR A 71 -2.67 5.87 -12.86
CA THR A 71 -4.04 5.31 -12.77
C THR A 71 -4.09 3.97 -12.04
N PHE A 72 -3.11 3.09 -12.25
CA PHE A 72 -3.08 1.77 -11.61
C PHE A 72 -2.28 1.71 -10.30
N LEU A 73 -1.71 2.83 -9.84
CA LEU A 73 -0.85 2.83 -8.66
C LEU A 73 -1.60 2.37 -7.40
N ALA A 74 -2.80 2.89 -7.18
CA ALA A 74 -3.60 2.55 -6.00
C ALA A 74 -3.95 1.06 -5.96
N ASP A 75 -4.29 0.46 -7.11
CA ASP A 75 -4.62 -0.97 -7.22
C ASP A 75 -3.41 -1.85 -6.88
N PHE A 76 -2.22 -1.47 -7.37
CA PHE A 76 -0.98 -2.18 -7.01
C PHE A 76 -0.62 -2.03 -5.54
N ILE A 77 -0.86 -0.87 -4.93
CA ILE A 77 -0.67 -0.68 -3.49
C ILE A 77 -1.65 -1.57 -2.72
N TYR A 78 -2.92 -1.60 -3.06
CA TYR A 78 -3.92 -2.45 -2.42
C TYR A 78 -3.59 -3.94 -2.55
N LEU A 79 -3.21 -4.37 -3.75
CA LEU A 79 -2.83 -5.77 -4.00
C LEU A 79 -1.59 -6.16 -3.19
N SER A 80 -0.57 -5.31 -3.15
CA SER A 80 0.64 -5.57 -2.38
C SER A 80 0.37 -5.56 -0.87
N ALA A 81 -0.43 -4.62 -0.36
CA ALA A 81 -0.86 -4.58 1.03
C ALA A 81 -1.63 -5.84 1.44
N ALA A 82 -2.56 -6.31 0.58
CA ALA A 82 -3.33 -7.52 0.83
C ALA A 82 -2.45 -8.79 0.84
N LEU A 83 -1.51 -8.92 -0.11
CA LEU A 83 -0.66 -10.12 -0.22
C LEU A 83 0.45 -10.18 0.83
N LEU A 84 0.95 -9.03 1.29
CA LEU A 84 2.04 -8.96 2.27
C LEU A 84 1.53 -8.72 3.71
N GLY A 85 0.41 -8.02 3.87
CA GLY A 85 -0.18 -7.71 5.18
C GLY A 85 -1.37 -8.60 5.56
N GLY A 86 -2.10 -9.12 4.58
CA GLY A 86 -3.38 -9.80 4.81
C GLY A 86 -3.28 -11.14 5.55
N ASP A 87 -2.12 -11.77 5.63
CA ASP A 87 -1.91 -13.00 6.39
C ASP A 87 -0.97 -12.84 7.60
N ALA A 88 -0.51 -11.62 7.86
CA ALA A 88 0.54 -11.36 8.86
C ALA A 88 0.18 -11.79 10.29
N ILE A 89 -1.10 -11.75 10.66
CA ILE A 89 -1.62 -12.14 11.98
C ILE A 89 -2.31 -13.50 11.91
N SER A 90 -3.09 -13.76 10.85
CA SER A 90 -3.86 -15.00 10.72
C SER A 90 -3.00 -16.26 10.67
N THR A 91 -1.75 -16.17 10.19
CA THR A 91 -0.78 -17.27 10.19
C THR A 91 -0.40 -17.74 11.60
N ASP A 92 -0.49 -16.89 12.61
CA ASP A 92 -0.19 -17.25 14.00
C ASP A 92 -1.31 -18.11 14.61
N PHE A 93 -2.54 -17.98 14.12
CA PHE A 93 -3.71 -18.74 14.60
C PHE A 93 -4.06 -19.93 13.70
N GLY A 94 -3.51 -20.00 12.50
CA GLY A 94 -3.75 -21.03 11.50
C GLY A 94 -2.69 -22.13 11.52
N GLY A 95 -2.72 -23.06 12.47
CA GLY A 95 -1.86 -24.24 12.46
C GLY A 95 -0.85 -24.33 13.61
N ARG A 96 0.11 -25.28 13.51
CA ARG A 96 1.09 -25.59 14.58
C ARG A 96 2.10 -24.46 14.86
N ASN A 97 2.24 -23.49 13.96
CA ASN A 97 3.21 -22.39 14.12
C ASN A 97 2.85 -21.43 15.25
N GLY A 98 1.57 -21.26 15.56
CA GLY A 98 1.10 -20.41 16.66
C GLY A 98 1.65 -20.84 18.03
N TYR A 99 1.76 -22.15 18.27
CA TYR A 99 2.29 -22.65 19.55
C TYR A 99 3.74 -22.22 19.80
N PHE A 100 4.57 -22.11 18.77
CA PHE A 100 5.96 -21.67 18.93
C PHE A 100 6.09 -20.18 19.19
N VAL A 101 5.25 -19.36 18.54
CA VAL A 101 5.27 -17.89 18.71
C VAL A 101 4.73 -17.49 20.08
N LEU A 102 3.71 -18.20 20.58
CA LEU A 102 3.06 -17.91 21.87
C LEU A 102 3.92 -18.31 23.10
N VAL A 103 4.86 -19.24 22.94
CA VAL A 103 5.78 -19.66 24.01
C VAL A 103 7.00 -18.75 24.14
N LEU A 104 7.30 -17.93 23.13
CA LEU A 104 8.45 -17.03 23.18
C LEU A 104 8.22 -15.90 24.19
N PRO A 105 9.20 -15.59 25.06
CA PRO A 105 9.11 -14.50 26.04
C PRO A 105 9.37 -13.14 25.36
N VAL A 106 8.62 -12.84 24.29
CA VAL A 106 8.72 -11.59 23.52
C VAL A 106 7.44 -10.79 23.73
N ARG A 107 7.56 -9.49 23.92
CA ARG A 107 6.38 -8.61 23.99
C ARG A 107 5.66 -8.58 22.64
N ARG A 108 4.39 -8.94 22.65
CA ARG A 108 3.54 -9.07 21.45
C ARG A 108 3.43 -7.81 20.63
N ALA A 109 3.32 -6.66 21.32
CA ALA A 109 3.32 -5.36 20.66
C ALA A 109 4.58 -5.14 19.83
N VAL A 110 5.74 -5.55 20.37
CA VAL A 110 7.04 -5.42 19.69
C VAL A 110 7.11 -6.33 18.45
N LEU A 111 6.61 -7.56 18.57
CA LEU A 111 6.53 -8.50 17.45
C LEU A 111 5.60 -7.99 16.33
N LEU A 112 4.39 -7.52 16.71
CA LEU A 112 3.41 -6.99 15.77
C LEU A 112 3.93 -5.75 15.05
N LEU A 113 4.55 -4.82 15.80
CA LEU A 113 5.19 -3.63 15.22
C LEU A 113 6.32 -3.98 14.26
N GLY A 114 7.14 -4.98 14.58
CA GLY A 114 8.22 -5.45 13.70
C GLY A 114 7.69 -6.02 12.38
N ARG A 115 6.64 -6.85 12.45
CA ARG A 115 5.98 -7.40 11.27
C ARG A 115 5.28 -6.33 10.43
N PHE A 116 4.59 -5.41 11.11
CA PHE A 116 3.93 -4.29 10.44
C PHE A 116 4.95 -3.41 9.68
N ALA A 117 6.02 -2.99 10.33
CA ALA A 117 7.07 -2.21 9.69
C ALA A 117 7.71 -2.95 8.50
N ALA A 118 7.89 -4.27 8.59
CA ALA A 118 8.39 -5.09 7.49
C ALA A 118 7.43 -5.14 6.30
N ALA A 119 6.12 -5.28 6.54
CA ALA A 119 5.10 -5.28 5.50
C ALA A 119 4.98 -3.91 4.84
N VAL A 120 4.98 -2.82 5.63
CA VAL A 120 4.98 -1.45 5.11
C VAL A 120 6.20 -1.21 4.23
N LEU A 121 7.41 -1.55 4.70
CA LEU A 121 8.63 -1.34 3.91
C LEU A 121 8.61 -2.16 2.61
N ALA A 122 8.14 -3.41 2.64
CA ALA A 122 8.03 -4.24 1.44
C ALA A 122 7.03 -3.64 0.43
N THR A 123 5.88 -3.15 0.90
CA THR A 123 4.88 -2.47 0.05
C THR A 123 5.42 -1.15 -0.50
N VAL A 124 6.12 -0.36 0.31
CA VAL A 124 6.80 0.87 -0.12
C VAL A 124 7.85 0.60 -1.19
N LEU A 125 8.63 -0.48 -1.08
CA LEU A 125 9.58 -0.87 -2.13
C LEU A 125 8.88 -1.21 -3.46
N ILE A 126 7.77 -1.93 -3.42
CA ILE A 126 6.95 -2.24 -4.59
C ILE A 126 6.41 -0.95 -5.22
N THR A 127 5.89 -0.04 -4.40
CA THR A 127 5.41 1.27 -4.82
C THR A 127 6.53 2.12 -5.44
N ALA A 128 7.72 2.10 -4.84
CA ALA A 128 8.90 2.81 -5.36
C ALA A 128 9.35 2.26 -6.72
N ILE A 129 9.31 0.93 -6.93
CA ILE A 129 9.59 0.31 -8.23
C ILE A 129 8.59 0.80 -9.28
N TYR A 130 7.30 0.89 -8.92
CA TYR A 130 6.28 1.43 -9.82
C TYR A 130 6.58 2.89 -10.21
N ILE A 131 6.82 3.75 -9.22
CA ILE A 131 7.11 5.18 -9.44
C ILE A 131 8.39 5.36 -10.27
N LEU A 132 9.41 4.54 -10.03
CA LEU A 132 10.64 4.55 -10.82
C LEU A 132 10.37 4.24 -12.30
N GLY A 133 9.53 3.25 -12.59
CA GLY A 133 9.13 2.91 -13.96
C GLY A 133 8.36 4.06 -14.63
N VAL A 134 7.45 4.73 -13.90
CA VAL A 134 6.76 5.94 -14.39
C VAL A 134 7.77 7.05 -14.69
N ALA A 135 8.74 7.29 -13.79
CA ALA A 135 9.78 8.31 -13.97
C ALA A 135 10.64 8.02 -15.20
N LEU A 136 11.05 6.75 -15.41
CA LEU A 136 11.82 6.34 -16.58
C LEU A 136 11.04 6.51 -17.88
N THR A 137 9.74 6.15 -17.89
CA THR A 137 8.85 6.34 -19.04
C THR A 137 8.73 7.84 -19.37
N THR A 138 8.52 8.67 -18.36
CA THR A 138 8.43 10.14 -18.55
C THR A 138 9.73 10.71 -19.08
N LEU A 139 10.88 10.30 -18.54
CA LEU A 139 12.20 10.71 -19.00
C LEU A 139 12.44 10.35 -20.46
N TYR A 140 11.99 9.18 -20.88
CA TYR A 140 12.12 8.74 -22.28
C TYR A 140 11.36 9.65 -23.24
N PHE A 141 10.10 9.98 -22.94
CA PHE A 141 9.25 10.77 -23.85
C PHE A 141 9.54 12.28 -23.81
N PHE A 142 9.76 12.85 -22.62
CA PHE A 142 9.89 14.31 -22.45
C PHE A 142 11.31 14.79 -22.21
N ARG A 143 12.28 13.90 -21.98
CA ARG A 143 13.67 14.22 -21.60
C ARG A 143 13.78 15.05 -20.30
N THR A 144 12.68 15.23 -19.58
CA THR A 144 12.57 15.96 -18.31
C THR A 144 11.66 15.20 -17.36
N ILE A 145 11.86 15.37 -16.08
CA ILE A 145 11.00 14.78 -15.04
C ILE A 145 10.50 15.92 -14.15
N PRO A 146 9.19 16.01 -13.84
CA PRO A 146 8.67 16.93 -12.84
C PRO A 146 9.05 16.48 -11.44
N THR A 147 10.30 16.74 -11.03
CA THR A 147 10.91 16.13 -9.83
C THR A 147 10.19 16.47 -8.54
N THR A 148 9.83 17.76 -8.33
CA THR A 148 9.14 18.18 -7.09
C THR A 148 7.75 17.57 -6.97
N PRO A 149 6.83 17.71 -7.97
CA PRO A 149 5.52 17.06 -7.89
C PRO A 149 5.60 15.54 -7.77
N LEU A 150 6.58 14.91 -8.45
CA LEU A 150 6.75 13.46 -8.39
C LEU A 150 7.20 13.00 -7.00
N LEU A 151 8.07 13.75 -6.32
CA LEU A 151 8.50 13.44 -4.96
C LEU A 151 7.36 13.58 -3.96
N GLU A 152 6.56 14.64 -4.06
CA GLU A 152 5.37 14.85 -3.22
C GLU A 152 4.36 13.73 -3.43
N THR A 153 4.08 13.35 -4.67
CA THR A 153 3.25 12.20 -5.04
C THR A 153 3.80 10.89 -4.44
N ALA A 154 5.12 10.68 -4.48
CA ALA A 154 5.74 9.50 -3.90
C ALA A 154 5.55 9.42 -2.38
N LEU A 155 5.70 10.54 -1.67
CA LEU A 155 5.49 10.60 -0.21
C LEU A 155 4.04 10.30 0.15
N LEU A 156 3.07 10.85 -0.59
CA LEU A 156 1.64 10.55 -0.41
C LEU A 156 1.33 9.08 -0.69
N ALA A 157 1.92 8.51 -1.75
CA ALA A 157 1.77 7.10 -2.08
C ALA A 157 2.36 6.18 -1.00
N PHE A 158 3.47 6.54 -0.37
CA PHE A 158 4.06 5.77 0.74
C PHE A 158 3.18 5.82 2.00
N LEU A 159 2.59 6.98 2.31
CA LEU A 159 1.63 7.09 3.41
C LEU A 159 0.37 6.26 3.12
N PHE A 160 -0.13 6.31 1.90
CA PHE A 160 -1.27 5.50 1.45
C PHE A 160 -0.96 3.99 1.52
N ALA A 161 0.25 3.58 1.15
CA ALA A 161 0.70 2.20 1.28
C ALA A 161 0.71 1.75 2.76
N ALA A 162 1.20 2.59 3.67
CA ALA A 162 1.20 2.30 5.09
C ALA A 162 -0.23 2.16 5.66
N ALA A 163 -1.16 3.04 5.26
CA ALA A 163 -2.57 2.98 5.65
C ALA A 163 -3.26 1.71 5.11
N SER A 164 -2.98 1.34 3.86
CA SER A 164 -3.51 0.12 3.22
C SER A 164 -3.00 -1.15 3.92
N VAL A 165 -1.71 -1.19 4.29
CA VAL A 165 -1.13 -2.30 5.07
C VAL A 165 -1.76 -2.38 6.46
N ALA A 166 -2.01 -1.25 7.14
CA ALA A 166 -2.67 -1.24 8.44
C ALA A 166 -4.08 -1.84 8.36
N LEU A 167 -4.83 -1.51 7.32
CA LEU A 167 -6.15 -2.07 7.08
C LEU A 167 -6.08 -3.58 6.74
N ALA A 168 -5.06 -4.02 6.01
CA ALA A 168 -4.81 -5.43 5.75
C ALA A 168 -4.50 -6.20 7.04
N PHE A 169 -3.72 -5.63 7.96
CA PHE A 169 -3.45 -6.19 9.28
C PHE A 169 -4.73 -6.30 10.11
N PHE A 170 -5.60 -5.30 10.06
CA PHE A 170 -6.90 -5.36 10.73
C PHE A 170 -7.72 -6.56 10.23
N PHE A 171 -7.88 -6.77 8.92
CA PHE A 171 -8.58 -7.94 8.39
C PHE A 171 -7.88 -9.25 8.74
N SER A 172 -6.54 -9.25 8.77
CA SER A 172 -5.76 -10.42 9.20
C SER A 172 -6.02 -10.79 10.67
N SER A 173 -6.34 -9.82 11.52
CA SER A 173 -6.67 -10.07 12.92
C SER A 173 -8.07 -10.68 13.11
N LEU A 174 -9.00 -10.47 12.18
CA LEU A 174 -10.38 -10.99 12.28
C LEU A 174 -10.50 -12.46 11.92
N VAL A 175 -9.69 -12.93 10.96
CA VAL A 175 -9.82 -14.28 10.37
C VAL A 175 -8.72 -15.21 10.87
N LYS A 176 -9.05 -16.48 11.14
CA LYS A 176 -8.06 -17.51 11.56
C LYS A 176 -7.35 -18.17 10.36
N ASN A 177 -7.99 -18.19 9.19
CA ASN A 177 -7.45 -18.82 7.99
C ASN A 177 -6.70 -17.77 7.14
N SER A 178 -5.41 -18.01 6.91
CA SER A 178 -4.53 -17.11 6.16
C SER A 178 -5.03 -16.82 4.74
N MET A 179 -5.46 -17.86 4.00
CA MET A 179 -5.95 -17.69 2.63
C MET A 179 -7.25 -16.87 2.58
N LEU A 180 -8.18 -17.16 3.50
CA LEU A 180 -9.44 -16.41 3.60
C LEU A 180 -9.20 -14.96 4.01
N SER A 181 -8.21 -14.71 4.86
CA SER A 181 -7.82 -13.37 5.29
C SER A 181 -7.29 -12.52 4.13
N ILE A 182 -6.40 -13.08 3.32
CA ILE A 182 -5.89 -12.41 2.11
C ILE A 182 -7.04 -12.13 1.15
N LEU A 183 -7.89 -13.14 0.87
CA LEU A 183 -9.02 -12.99 -0.04
C LEU A 183 -9.99 -11.90 0.42
N LEU A 184 -10.33 -11.89 1.72
CA LEU A 184 -11.18 -10.85 2.32
C LEU A 184 -10.55 -9.46 2.14
N THR A 185 -9.27 -9.34 2.41
CA THR A 185 -8.54 -8.07 2.25
C THR A 185 -8.54 -7.58 0.80
N VAL A 186 -8.28 -8.48 -0.16
CA VAL A 186 -8.34 -8.16 -1.60
C VAL A 186 -9.74 -7.68 -2.00
N ILE A 187 -10.79 -8.43 -1.62
CA ILE A 187 -12.17 -8.07 -1.95
C ILE A 187 -12.55 -6.72 -1.35
N VAL A 188 -12.17 -6.46 -0.10
CA VAL A 188 -12.53 -5.19 0.55
C VAL A 188 -11.76 -4.02 -0.07
N LEU A 189 -10.45 -4.13 -0.25
CA LEU A 189 -9.63 -3.03 -0.75
C LEU A 189 -9.87 -2.72 -2.23
N ILE A 190 -10.01 -3.75 -3.08
CA ILE A 190 -10.08 -3.58 -4.54
C ILE A 190 -11.52 -3.50 -5.05
N VAL A 191 -12.48 -4.11 -4.36
CA VAL A 191 -13.86 -4.16 -4.85
C VAL A 191 -14.81 -3.37 -3.95
N ALA A 192 -14.89 -3.72 -2.66
CA ALA A 192 -15.94 -3.18 -1.80
C ALA A 192 -15.75 -1.68 -1.50
N LEU A 193 -14.53 -1.24 -1.16
CA LEU A 193 -14.26 0.16 -0.88
C LEU A 193 -14.43 1.07 -2.12
N PRO A 194 -13.87 0.75 -3.30
CA PRO A 194 -14.11 1.54 -4.51
C PRO A 194 -15.59 1.57 -4.91
N LEU A 195 -16.27 0.42 -4.87
CA LEU A 195 -17.69 0.33 -5.20
C LEU A 195 -18.55 1.18 -4.24
N LEU A 196 -18.30 1.10 -2.93
CA LEU A 196 -19.00 1.92 -1.94
C LEU A 196 -18.75 3.41 -2.18
N THR A 197 -17.50 3.76 -2.47
CA THR A 197 -17.10 5.16 -2.74
C THR A 197 -17.79 5.70 -3.99
N SER A 198 -17.86 4.93 -5.08
CA SER A 198 -18.53 5.34 -6.31
C SER A 198 -20.06 5.43 -6.12
N ILE A 199 -20.69 4.49 -5.43
CA ILE A 199 -22.12 4.58 -5.12
C ILE A 199 -22.45 5.84 -4.31
N LEU A 200 -21.64 6.17 -3.31
CA LEU A 200 -21.86 7.36 -2.51
C LEU A 200 -21.64 8.64 -3.32
N ALA A 201 -20.64 8.69 -4.18
CA ALA A 201 -20.33 9.85 -4.99
C ALA A 201 -21.34 10.03 -6.15
N ASP A 202 -21.64 8.97 -6.89
CA ASP A 202 -22.38 9.06 -8.15
C ASP A 202 -23.90 8.94 -7.93
N VAL A 203 -24.35 8.10 -7.01
CA VAL A 203 -25.78 7.83 -6.77
C VAL A 203 -26.31 8.69 -5.64
N ALA A 204 -25.63 8.69 -4.49
CA ALA A 204 -26.08 9.45 -3.33
C ALA A 204 -25.66 10.94 -3.37
N GLN A 205 -24.78 11.33 -4.31
CA GLN A 205 -24.23 12.68 -4.46
C GLN A 205 -23.60 13.22 -3.15
N VAL A 206 -23.06 12.30 -2.33
CA VAL A 206 -22.37 12.63 -1.07
C VAL A 206 -20.88 12.44 -1.26
N THR A 207 -20.09 13.44 -0.90
CA THR A 207 -18.62 13.31 -0.91
C THR A 207 -18.18 12.28 0.12
N PRO A 208 -17.56 11.15 -0.26
CA PRO A 208 -17.19 10.08 0.66
C PRO A 208 -15.87 10.39 1.39
N TRP A 209 -15.81 11.53 2.08
CA TRP A 209 -14.61 12.06 2.74
C TRP A 209 -13.94 11.09 3.74
N PHE A 210 -14.68 10.13 4.25
CA PHE A 210 -14.15 9.10 5.16
C PHE A 210 -13.49 7.92 4.43
N SER A 211 -13.63 7.80 3.10
CA SER A 211 -13.10 6.64 2.35
C SER A 211 -11.61 6.74 2.10
N LEU A 212 -10.91 5.60 2.30
CA LEU A 212 -9.50 5.49 1.93
C LEU A 212 -9.29 5.67 0.40
N VAL A 213 -10.26 5.25 -0.43
CA VAL A 213 -10.23 5.45 -1.89
C VAL A 213 -10.28 6.93 -2.24
N TYR A 214 -11.16 7.70 -1.57
CA TYR A 214 -11.21 9.15 -1.73
C TYR A 214 -9.88 9.82 -1.35
N ALA A 215 -9.28 9.39 -0.23
CA ALA A 215 -7.95 9.85 0.15
C ALA A 215 -6.87 9.45 -0.86
N GLY A 216 -7.00 8.30 -1.53
CA GLY A 216 -6.10 7.86 -2.60
C GLY A 216 -6.06 8.80 -3.80
N GLY A 217 -7.15 9.52 -4.07
CA GLY A 217 -7.20 10.55 -5.13
C GLY A 217 -6.23 11.72 -4.91
N VAL A 218 -5.82 11.96 -3.66
CA VAL A 218 -4.85 13.02 -3.32
C VAL A 218 -3.43 12.69 -3.80
N ILE A 219 -3.12 11.41 -4.07
CA ILE A 219 -1.77 11.00 -4.48
C ILE A 219 -1.31 11.74 -5.74
N THR A 220 -2.22 11.98 -6.68
CA THR A 220 -1.90 12.66 -7.94
C THR A 220 -2.11 14.18 -7.89
N GLU A 221 -2.62 14.73 -6.79
CA GLU A 221 -2.90 16.17 -6.67
C GLU A 221 -1.68 17.06 -6.94
N PRO A 222 -0.46 16.77 -6.44
CA PRO A 222 0.70 17.60 -6.75
C PRO A 222 1.03 17.65 -8.24
N LEU A 223 0.78 16.56 -8.97
CA LEU A 223 0.94 16.49 -10.42
C LEU A 223 -0.18 17.21 -11.14
N VAL A 224 -1.42 17.09 -10.69
CA VAL A 224 -2.59 17.80 -11.22
C VAL A 224 -2.44 19.30 -11.02
N ALA A 225 -2.02 19.76 -9.86
CA ALA A 225 -1.76 21.17 -9.57
C ALA A 225 -0.65 21.75 -10.45
N ALA A 226 0.33 20.93 -10.85
CA ALA A 226 1.38 21.32 -11.78
C ALA A 226 0.91 21.39 -13.25
N THR A 227 -0.33 20.94 -13.55
CA THR A 227 -0.92 21.01 -14.89
C THR A 227 -1.86 22.21 -14.99
N SER A 228 -1.83 22.93 -16.09
CA SER A 228 -2.81 23.98 -16.38
C SER A 228 -4.12 23.44 -16.96
N THR A 229 -4.41 22.16 -16.78
CA THR A 229 -5.54 21.46 -17.43
C THR A 229 -6.89 21.66 -16.76
N GLY A 230 -6.96 22.37 -15.63
CA GLY A 230 -8.21 22.59 -14.89
C GLY A 230 -8.80 21.34 -14.22
N LEU A 231 -8.03 20.23 -14.18
CA LEU A 231 -8.40 19.04 -13.42
C LEU A 231 -8.43 19.40 -11.93
N VAL A 232 -9.48 18.97 -11.25
CA VAL A 232 -9.65 19.19 -9.80
C VAL A 232 -9.49 17.83 -9.10
N ALA A 233 -8.60 17.78 -8.15
CA ALA A 233 -8.46 16.60 -7.30
C ALA A 233 -9.70 16.46 -6.39
N PRO A 234 -10.17 15.25 -6.13
CA PRO A 234 -11.38 15.01 -5.33
C PRO A 234 -11.24 15.47 -3.88
N ALA A 235 -10.02 15.46 -3.32
CA ALA A 235 -9.72 15.85 -1.96
C ALA A 235 -8.50 16.76 -1.89
N THR A 236 -8.40 17.60 -0.86
CA THR A 236 -7.20 18.41 -0.61
C THR A 236 -6.12 17.57 0.10
N ILE A 237 -4.84 17.94 -0.10
CA ILE A 237 -3.70 17.23 0.52
C ILE A 237 -3.89 17.08 2.04
N PRO A 238 -4.22 18.12 2.83
CA PRO A 238 -4.40 17.97 4.28
C PRO A 238 -5.51 16.99 4.65
N GLN A 239 -6.63 17.00 3.92
CA GLN A 239 -7.73 16.07 4.14
C GLN A 239 -7.32 14.62 3.85
N GLY A 240 -6.68 14.38 2.72
CA GLY A 240 -6.19 13.05 2.35
C GLY A 240 -5.18 12.50 3.35
N VAL A 241 -4.22 13.32 3.76
CA VAL A 241 -3.22 12.94 4.78
C VAL A 241 -3.89 12.61 6.12
N ALA A 242 -4.87 13.42 6.56
CA ALA A 242 -5.59 13.17 7.80
C ALA A 242 -6.37 11.84 7.76
N ILE A 243 -7.04 11.54 6.65
CA ILE A 243 -7.77 10.28 6.45
C ILE A 243 -6.80 9.10 6.44
N MET A 244 -5.71 9.18 5.67
CA MET A 244 -4.69 8.12 5.63
C MET A 244 -4.07 7.86 7.00
N ALA A 245 -3.76 8.92 7.77
CA ALA A 245 -3.24 8.81 9.12
C ALA A 245 -4.26 8.19 10.09
N ALA A 246 -5.54 8.53 9.96
CA ALA A 246 -6.62 7.94 10.75
C ALA A 246 -6.78 6.44 10.44
N TYR A 247 -6.73 6.03 9.18
CA TYR A 247 -6.75 4.62 8.79
C TYR A 247 -5.52 3.88 9.32
N LEU A 248 -4.32 4.48 9.19
CA LEU A 248 -3.08 3.91 9.69
C LEU A 248 -3.16 3.65 11.20
N ALA A 249 -3.47 4.68 11.98
CA ALA A 249 -3.51 4.58 13.44
C ALA A 249 -4.69 3.73 13.92
N GLY A 250 -5.89 3.95 13.40
CA GLY A 250 -7.11 3.26 13.81
C GLY A 250 -7.09 1.77 13.47
N SER A 251 -6.74 1.42 12.23
CA SER A 251 -6.69 0.01 11.82
C SER A 251 -5.58 -0.76 12.55
N PHE A 252 -4.42 -0.13 12.76
CA PHE A 252 -3.33 -0.76 13.51
C PHE A 252 -3.70 -0.95 14.98
N ALA A 253 -4.30 0.04 15.63
CA ALA A 253 -4.76 -0.07 17.02
C ALA A 253 -5.83 -1.16 17.18
N LEU A 254 -6.81 -1.22 16.27
CA LEU A 254 -7.83 -2.27 16.26
C LEU A 254 -7.21 -3.64 16.04
N SER A 255 -6.26 -3.77 15.12
CA SER A 255 -5.56 -5.03 14.86
C SER A 255 -4.82 -5.54 16.10
N TYR A 256 -4.19 -4.64 16.87
CA TYR A 256 -3.54 -4.98 18.13
C TYR A 256 -4.54 -5.44 19.19
N LEU A 257 -5.65 -4.73 19.38
CA LEU A 257 -6.71 -5.10 20.31
C LEU A 257 -7.30 -6.49 19.98
N PHE A 258 -7.63 -6.74 18.72
CA PHE A 258 -8.16 -8.05 18.30
C PHE A 258 -7.13 -9.18 18.45
N TYR A 259 -5.86 -8.88 18.26
CA TYR A 259 -4.78 -9.84 18.49
C TYR A 259 -4.73 -10.27 19.96
N GLU A 260 -4.84 -9.32 20.91
CA GLU A 260 -4.89 -9.63 22.35
C GLU A 260 -6.17 -10.40 22.76
N PHE A 261 -7.34 -9.96 22.28
CA PHE A 261 -8.62 -10.62 22.63
C PHE A 261 -8.71 -12.07 22.14
N LYS A 262 -8.19 -12.34 20.95
CA LYS A 262 -8.28 -13.67 20.32
C LYS A 262 -7.49 -14.74 21.08
N GLU A 263 -6.51 -14.35 21.85
CA GLU A 263 -5.68 -15.20 22.69
C GLU A 263 -6.33 -15.48 24.04
N ALA A 264 -7.08 -14.53 24.59
CA ALA A 264 -7.79 -14.72 25.85
C ALA A 264 -8.96 -15.71 25.75
N THR A 265 -9.40 -16.03 24.52
CA THR A 265 -10.57 -16.88 24.25
C THR A 265 -10.22 -18.21 23.57
N GLY A 266 -8.95 -18.50 23.27
CA GLY A 266 -8.47 -19.75 22.65
C GLY A 266 -7.60 -20.56 23.56
#